data_d8da04c43315863b341d1243400a02a3
#
_entry.id   d8da04c43315863b341d1243400a02a3
#
_cell.length_a   1.000
_cell.length_b   1.000
_cell.length_c   1.000
_cell.angle_alpha   90.00
_cell.angle_beta   90.00
_cell.angle_gamma   90.00
#
_symmetry.space_group_name_H-M   'P 1'
#
loop_
_entity.id
_entity.type
_entity.pdbx_description
1 polymer ?
#
loop_
_entity_poly.entity_id
_entity_poly.type
_entity_poly.pdbx_seq_one_letter_code
_entity_poly.pdbx_strand_id
1 'polypeptide(L)'
;MIKALGKNFEEFASEKANLDAITDKAATKRNFYEKILQNVLDTSTEGKISQEEIKQLAAEYTNKIIEIENAKPKNAFKHLLGRPVANSKQDLTQALTDNFMLLRKQYVSPSANEIVASLKVEGKDAPISLSFKQLLENMKDFTDDITDSVKTRLKKDTSTDVKDYIQRFTKKRIGSRFITNMSMFLAVVGFYTVIPKLYNLGLKGNPALKGTAAEGEQPADNTKKA
;
A
#
# COMPACT_ATOMS: atom_id res chain seq x y z
N MET A 1 -5.33 2.23 -4.76
CA MET A 1 -4.33 1.19 -5.10
C MET A 1 -4.90 -0.23 -5.12
N ILE A 2 -5.42 -0.79 -4.03
CA ILE A 2 -5.92 -2.19 -4.00
C ILE A 2 -7.02 -2.47 -5.01
N LYS A 3 -7.97 -1.54 -5.21
CA LYS A 3 -9.00 -1.68 -6.25
C LYS A 3 -8.37 -1.79 -7.64
N ALA A 4 -7.34 -0.98 -7.92
CA ALA A 4 -6.61 -1.03 -9.17
C ALA A 4 -5.86 -2.37 -9.34
N LEU A 5 -5.09 -2.80 -8.33
CA LEU A 5 -4.40 -4.10 -8.38
C LEU A 5 -5.38 -5.25 -8.58
N GLY A 6 -6.55 -5.22 -7.92
CA GLY A 6 -7.59 -6.23 -8.10
C GLY A 6 -8.10 -6.30 -9.54
N LYS A 7 -8.38 -5.17 -10.17
CA LYS A 7 -8.82 -5.12 -11.57
C LYS A 7 -7.73 -5.58 -12.55
N ASN A 8 -6.50 -5.17 -12.33
CA ASN A 8 -5.38 -5.65 -13.13
C ASN A 8 -5.13 -7.16 -12.94
N PHE A 9 -5.37 -7.70 -11.74
CA PHE A 9 -5.26 -9.12 -11.49
C PHE A 9 -6.42 -9.92 -12.10
N GLU A 10 -7.65 -9.40 -12.10
CA GLU A 10 -8.79 -10.01 -12.80
C GLU A 10 -8.49 -10.13 -14.30
N GLU A 11 -7.91 -9.08 -14.91
CA GLU A 11 -7.49 -9.09 -16.30
C GLU A 11 -6.33 -10.06 -16.56
N PHE A 12 -5.31 -10.04 -15.71
CA PHE A 12 -4.19 -10.96 -15.74
C PHE A 12 -4.67 -12.43 -15.70
N ALA A 13 -5.57 -12.74 -14.78
CA ALA A 13 -6.14 -14.09 -14.63
C ALA A 13 -7.17 -14.46 -15.71
N SER A 14 -7.58 -13.54 -16.57
CA SER A 14 -8.44 -13.86 -17.71
C SER A 14 -7.67 -14.56 -18.85
N GLU A 15 -6.35 -14.42 -18.88
CA GLU A 15 -5.47 -15.13 -19.79
C GLU A 15 -5.29 -16.59 -19.32
N LYS A 16 -5.57 -17.56 -20.19
CA LYS A 16 -5.56 -18.98 -19.85
C LYS A 16 -4.22 -19.43 -19.24
N ALA A 17 -3.10 -19.02 -19.83
CA ALA A 17 -1.76 -19.37 -19.33
C ALA A 17 -1.52 -18.90 -17.88
N ASN A 18 -1.97 -17.69 -17.54
CA ASN A 18 -1.86 -17.13 -16.21
C ASN A 18 -2.81 -17.82 -15.22
N LEU A 19 -4.02 -18.18 -15.69
CA LEU A 19 -4.99 -18.91 -14.88
C LEU A 19 -4.49 -20.32 -14.53
N ASP A 20 -3.90 -21.02 -15.50
CA ASP A 20 -3.33 -22.35 -15.28
C ASP A 20 -2.16 -22.32 -14.30
N ALA A 21 -1.36 -21.25 -14.32
CA ALA A 21 -0.23 -21.04 -13.41
C ALA A 21 -0.64 -20.50 -12.03
N ILE A 22 -1.89 -20.14 -11.79
CA ILE A 22 -2.31 -19.37 -10.60
C ILE A 22 -2.07 -20.08 -9.27
N THR A 23 -1.95 -21.40 -9.28
CA THR A 23 -1.60 -22.22 -8.10
C THR A 23 -0.11 -22.22 -7.80
N ASP A 24 0.73 -21.89 -8.78
CA ASP A 24 2.15 -21.62 -8.59
C ASP A 24 2.35 -20.17 -8.16
N LYS A 25 2.52 -19.97 -6.87
CA LYS A 25 2.69 -18.65 -6.28
C LYS A 25 3.89 -17.90 -6.86
N ALA A 26 4.98 -18.59 -7.15
CA ALA A 26 6.21 -17.95 -7.64
C ALA A 26 6.04 -17.48 -9.09
N ALA A 27 5.48 -18.31 -9.94
CA ALA A 27 5.19 -18.00 -11.34
C ALA A 27 4.14 -16.87 -11.43
N THR A 28 3.04 -16.98 -10.70
CA THR A 28 1.98 -15.95 -10.67
C THR A 28 2.51 -14.60 -10.21
N LYS A 29 3.34 -14.60 -9.15
CA LYS A 29 3.94 -13.39 -8.62
C LYS A 29 4.85 -12.71 -9.64
N ARG A 30 5.73 -13.49 -10.27
CA ARG A 30 6.63 -12.99 -11.31
C ARG A 30 5.85 -12.36 -12.47
N ASN A 31 4.95 -13.11 -13.08
CA ASN A 31 4.21 -12.67 -14.26
C ASN A 31 3.33 -11.45 -13.96
N PHE A 32 2.70 -11.42 -12.79
CA PHE A 32 1.88 -10.27 -12.40
C PHE A 32 2.72 -9.02 -12.11
N TYR A 33 3.89 -9.17 -11.46
CA TYR A 33 4.81 -8.07 -11.22
C TYR A 33 5.33 -7.49 -12.54
N GLU A 34 5.75 -8.33 -13.47
CA GLU A 34 6.19 -7.88 -14.80
C GLU A 34 5.10 -7.08 -15.52
N LYS A 35 3.85 -7.56 -15.51
CA LYS A 35 2.72 -6.84 -16.10
C LYS A 35 2.51 -5.46 -15.46
N ILE A 36 2.52 -5.36 -14.14
CA ILE A 36 2.36 -4.08 -13.46
C ILE A 36 3.54 -3.15 -13.73
N LEU A 37 4.77 -3.65 -13.69
CA LEU A 37 5.96 -2.85 -13.93
C LEU A 37 6.08 -2.37 -15.37
N GLN A 38 5.62 -3.13 -16.36
CA GLN A 38 5.51 -2.65 -17.73
C GLN A 38 4.62 -1.41 -17.83
N ASN A 39 3.43 -1.45 -17.22
CA ASN A 39 2.52 -0.30 -17.18
C ASN A 39 3.14 0.90 -16.43
N VAL A 40 3.86 0.65 -15.36
CA VAL A 40 4.54 1.69 -14.57
C VAL A 40 5.67 2.33 -15.36
N LEU A 41 6.50 1.53 -16.03
CA LEU A 41 7.62 2.01 -16.84
C LEU A 41 7.10 2.82 -18.05
N ASP A 42 6.13 2.29 -18.78
CA ASP A 42 5.53 2.97 -19.92
C ASP A 42 4.98 4.36 -19.54
N THR A 43 4.15 4.39 -18.49
CA THR A 43 3.56 5.65 -18.02
C THR A 43 4.60 6.59 -17.42
N SER A 44 5.56 6.06 -16.64
CA SER A 44 6.58 6.86 -15.95
C SER A 44 7.64 7.44 -16.90
N THR A 45 7.80 6.85 -18.07
CA THR A 45 8.72 7.33 -19.12
C THR A 45 8.00 8.04 -20.27
N GLU A 46 6.69 8.23 -20.14
CA GLU A 46 5.83 8.91 -21.13
C GLU A 46 5.93 8.27 -22.52
N GLY A 47 6.09 6.94 -22.60
CA GLY A 47 6.24 6.20 -23.86
C GLY A 47 7.54 6.48 -24.61
N LYS A 48 8.55 7.09 -23.97
CA LYS A 48 9.84 7.43 -24.60
C LYS A 48 10.79 6.25 -24.73
N ILE A 49 10.46 5.12 -24.11
CA ILE A 49 11.22 3.87 -24.17
C ILE A 49 10.49 2.87 -25.07
N SER A 50 11.22 2.06 -25.84
CA SER A 50 10.62 1.03 -26.67
C SER A 50 9.93 -0.07 -25.83
N GLN A 51 8.93 -0.74 -26.40
CA GLN A 51 8.21 -1.80 -25.70
C GLN A 51 9.11 -3.00 -25.35
N GLU A 52 10.11 -3.28 -26.19
CA GLU A 52 11.12 -4.32 -25.92
C GLU A 52 11.97 -3.97 -24.71
N GLU A 53 12.41 -2.73 -24.62
CA GLU A 53 13.20 -2.23 -23.50
C GLU A 53 12.37 -2.18 -22.21
N ILE A 54 11.08 -1.77 -22.30
CA ILE A 54 10.14 -1.82 -21.16
C ILE A 54 10.01 -3.25 -20.64
N LYS A 55 9.86 -4.26 -21.50
CA LYS A 55 9.77 -5.66 -21.08
C LYS A 55 11.04 -6.13 -20.39
N GLN A 56 12.21 -5.79 -20.93
CA GLN A 56 13.51 -6.17 -20.34
C GLN A 56 13.68 -5.53 -18.96
N LEU A 57 13.42 -4.22 -18.82
CA LEU A 57 13.48 -3.51 -17.57
C LEU A 57 12.47 -4.06 -16.54
N ALA A 58 11.23 -4.33 -16.97
CA ALA A 58 10.22 -4.91 -16.08
C ALA A 58 10.65 -6.27 -15.54
N ALA A 59 11.22 -7.14 -16.38
CA ALA A 59 11.75 -8.43 -15.96
C ALA A 59 12.94 -8.26 -15.00
N GLU A 60 13.86 -7.33 -15.27
CA GLU A 60 15.00 -7.03 -14.40
C GLU A 60 14.54 -6.54 -13.01
N TYR A 61 13.64 -5.55 -12.98
CA TYR A 61 13.07 -5.04 -11.73
C TYR A 61 12.32 -6.12 -10.97
N THR A 62 11.52 -6.94 -11.66
CA THR A 62 10.81 -8.08 -11.05
C THR A 62 11.78 -9.05 -10.37
N ASN A 63 12.88 -9.42 -11.05
CA ASN A 63 13.88 -10.31 -10.47
C ASN A 63 14.50 -9.70 -9.20
N LYS A 64 14.88 -8.42 -9.24
CA LYS A 64 15.43 -7.71 -8.07
C LYS A 64 14.42 -7.65 -6.91
N ILE A 65 13.14 -7.38 -7.21
CA ILE A 65 12.08 -7.35 -6.18
C ILE A 65 11.94 -8.73 -5.52
N ILE A 66 11.85 -9.79 -6.30
CA ILE A 66 11.73 -11.17 -5.79
C ILE A 66 12.98 -11.55 -4.96
N GLU A 67 14.17 -11.15 -5.42
CA GLU A 67 15.41 -11.35 -4.67
C GLU A 67 15.37 -10.64 -3.31
N ILE A 68 14.96 -9.39 -3.27
CA ILE A 68 14.80 -8.60 -2.04
C ILE A 68 13.77 -9.24 -1.10
N GLU A 69 12.65 -9.72 -1.64
CA GLU A 69 11.62 -10.37 -0.84
C GLU A 69 12.10 -11.67 -0.20
N ASN A 70 12.90 -12.43 -0.93
CA ASN A 70 13.48 -13.71 -0.49
C ASN A 70 14.77 -13.53 0.34
N ALA A 71 15.35 -12.34 0.37
CA ALA A 71 16.57 -12.08 1.13
C ALA A 71 16.34 -12.34 2.61
N LYS A 72 17.09 -13.27 3.18
CA LYS A 72 17.13 -13.51 4.61
C LYS A 72 18.00 -12.41 5.25
N PRO A 73 17.60 -11.87 6.42
CA PRO A 73 18.44 -10.91 7.13
C PRO A 73 19.77 -11.58 7.47
N LYS A 74 20.87 -11.09 6.85
CA LYS A 74 22.20 -11.51 7.22
C LYS A 74 22.44 -11.04 8.66
N ASN A 75 22.61 -12.00 9.58
CA ASN A 75 22.79 -11.76 11.02
C ASN A 75 21.57 -11.20 11.76
N ALA A 76 20.51 -11.99 11.87
CA ALA A 76 19.31 -11.68 12.68
C ALA A 76 19.67 -11.23 14.13
N PHE A 77 20.76 -11.76 14.70
CA PHE A 77 21.23 -11.40 16.03
C PHE A 77 21.81 -9.97 16.11
N LYS A 78 22.49 -9.49 15.05
CA LYS A 78 22.97 -8.10 14.99
C LYS A 78 21.81 -7.10 14.82
N HIS A 79 20.77 -7.49 14.13
CA HIS A 79 19.57 -6.69 13.99
C HIS A 79 18.83 -6.55 15.33
N LEU A 80 18.78 -7.61 16.11
CA LEU A 80 18.19 -7.62 17.46
C LEU A 80 18.93 -6.67 18.42
N LEU A 81 20.24 -6.47 18.20
CA LEU A 81 21.08 -5.56 18.99
C LEU A 81 21.08 -4.11 18.47
N GLY A 82 20.19 -3.75 17.54
CA GLY A 82 20.08 -2.39 17.01
C GLY A 82 21.29 -1.93 16.17
N ARG A 83 22.18 -2.85 15.76
CA ARG A 83 23.32 -2.50 14.91
C ARG A 83 22.93 -2.44 13.44
N PRO A 84 23.39 -1.44 12.67
CA PRO A 84 23.12 -1.38 11.24
C PRO A 84 23.67 -2.64 10.56
N VAL A 85 22.81 -3.35 9.86
CA VAL A 85 23.18 -4.52 9.06
C VAL A 85 23.28 -4.05 7.62
N ALA A 86 24.49 -4.09 7.06
CA ALA A 86 24.69 -3.82 5.64
C ALA A 86 23.81 -4.76 4.79
N ASN A 87 23.11 -4.23 3.80
CA ASN A 87 22.13 -4.91 2.95
C ASN A 87 20.88 -5.41 3.70
N SER A 88 20.31 -4.60 4.55
CA SER A 88 18.95 -4.83 5.06
C SER A 88 17.94 -4.80 3.89
N LYS A 89 16.78 -5.46 4.05
CA LYS A 89 15.72 -5.36 3.03
C LYS A 89 15.35 -3.90 2.73
N GLN A 90 15.42 -3.04 3.72
CA GLN A 90 15.13 -1.61 3.58
C GLN A 90 16.17 -0.92 2.69
N ASP A 91 17.46 -1.19 2.89
CA ASP A 91 18.54 -0.61 2.08
C ASP A 91 18.45 -1.06 0.63
N LEU A 92 18.17 -2.35 0.40
CA LEU A 92 17.97 -2.90 -0.95
C LEU A 92 16.74 -2.31 -1.63
N THR A 93 15.63 -2.17 -0.89
CA THR A 93 14.41 -1.54 -1.41
C THR A 93 14.65 -0.07 -1.72
N GLN A 94 15.40 0.64 -0.89
CA GLN A 94 15.75 2.04 -1.13
C GLN A 94 16.65 2.16 -2.37
N ALA A 95 17.69 1.34 -2.48
CA ALA A 95 18.57 1.32 -3.65
C ALA A 95 17.81 1.03 -4.96
N LEU A 96 16.85 0.11 -4.93
CA LEU A 96 15.99 -0.19 -6.09
C LEU A 96 15.09 1.01 -6.42
N THR A 97 14.53 1.66 -5.41
CA THR A 97 13.70 2.87 -5.57
C THR A 97 14.51 4.01 -6.18
N ASP A 98 15.71 4.25 -5.69
CA ASP A 98 16.61 5.29 -6.19
C ASP A 98 17.02 5.02 -7.64
N ASN A 99 17.32 3.76 -7.99
CA ASN A 99 17.61 3.34 -9.35
C ASN A 99 16.42 3.61 -10.29
N PHE A 100 15.20 3.23 -9.90
CA PHE A 100 13.99 3.52 -10.67
C PHE A 100 13.78 5.02 -10.85
N MET A 101 13.99 5.81 -9.80
CA MET A 101 13.85 7.27 -9.87
C MET A 101 14.92 7.93 -10.75
N LEU A 102 16.14 7.37 -10.79
CA LEU A 102 17.18 7.82 -11.71
C LEU A 102 16.80 7.54 -13.16
N LEU A 103 16.33 6.32 -13.46
CA LEU A 103 15.82 5.96 -14.78
C LEU A 103 14.72 6.95 -15.21
N ARG A 104 13.74 7.18 -14.34
CA ARG A 104 12.64 8.11 -14.64
C ARG A 104 13.11 9.53 -14.93
N LYS A 105 14.08 10.05 -14.18
CA LYS A 105 14.64 11.40 -14.37
C LYS A 105 15.26 11.61 -15.74
N GLN A 106 15.70 10.55 -16.42
CA GLN A 106 16.24 10.65 -17.79
C GLN A 106 15.17 11.03 -18.82
N TYR A 107 13.90 10.70 -18.53
CA TYR A 107 12.79 10.86 -19.48
C TYR A 107 11.76 11.91 -19.05
N VAL A 108 11.67 12.21 -17.76
CA VAL A 108 10.67 13.10 -17.18
C VAL A 108 11.33 14.12 -16.27
N SER A 109 10.67 15.25 -16.03
CA SER A 109 11.16 16.33 -15.18
C SER A 109 11.60 15.83 -13.78
N PRO A 110 12.76 16.31 -13.26
CA PRO A 110 13.32 15.84 -12.00
C PRO A 110 12.49 16.12 -10.74
N SER A 111 11.52 17.04 -10.81
CA SER A 111 10.77 17.53 -9.65
C SER A 111 9.70 16.55 -9.11
N ALA A 112 9.40 15.47 -9.80
CA ALA A 112 8.34 14.57 -9.40
C ALA A 112 8.89 13.41 -8.53
N ASN A 113 8.58 13.43 -7.24
CA ASN A 113 8.92 12.37 -6.30
C ASN A 113 7.95 11.19 -6.33
N GLU A 114 6.88 11.29 -7.10
CA GLU A 114 5.86 10.25 -7.25
C GLU A 114 5.93 9.66 -8.65
N ILE A 115 5.64 8.37 -8.76
CA ILE A 115 5.45 7.71 -10.04
C ILE A 115 3.97 7.79 -10.43
N VAL A 116 3.72 7.89 -11.73
CA VAL A 116 2.38 7.74 -12.29
C VAL A 116 2.31 6.36 -12.93
N ALA A 117 1.32 5.59 -12.54
CA ALA A 117 1.06 4.27 -13.11
C ALA A 117 -0.32 4.28 -13.77
N SER A 118 -0.42 3.87 -15.02
CA SER A 118 -1.70 3.63 -15.68
C SER A 118 -2.21 2.24 -15.30
N LEU A 119 -3.08 2.18 -14.30
CA LEU A 119 -3.64 0.92 -13.82
C LEU A 119 -5.15 0.88 -14.06
N LYS A 120 -5.67 -0.31 -14.33
CA LYS A 120 -7.13 -0.53 -14.49
C LYS A 120 -7.88 -0.17 -13.21
N VAL A 121 -8.82 0.76 -13.34
CA VAL A 121 -9.78 1.11 -12.29
C VAL A 121 -11.16 1.13 -12.93
N GLU A 122 -12.09 0.34 -12.40
CA GLU A 122 -13.46 0.24 -12.94
C GLU A 122 -13.54 -0.12 -14.44
N GLY A 123 -12.55 -0.87 -14.92
CA GLY A 123 -12.49 -1.32 -16.31
C GLY A 123 -11.85 -0.31 -17.28
N LYS A 124 -11.41 0.85 -16.79
CA LYS A 124 -10.70 1.87 -17.59
C LYS A 124 -9.30 2.08 -17.04
N ASP A 125 -8.38 2.43 -17.93
CA ASP A 125 -7.06 2.86 -17.52
C ASP A 125 -7.16 4.21 -16.81
N ALA A 126 -6.64 4.30 -15.60
CA ALA A 126 -6.64 5.51 -14.83
C ALA A 126 -5.24 5.76 -14.26
N PRO A 127 -4.74 7.00 -14.31
CA PRO A 127 -3.47 7.35 -13.70
C PRO A 127 -3.61 7.29 -12.17
N ILE A 128 -2.64 6.64 -11.54
CA ILE A 128 -2.52 6.57 -10.08
C ILE A 128 -1.14 7.08 -9.71
N SER A 129 -1.09 8.13 -8.89
CA SER A 129 0.15 8.69 -8.36
C SER A 129 0.48 8.05 -7.01
N LEU A 130 1.68 7.52 -6.87
CA LEU A 130 2.15 6.89 -5.64
C LEU A 130 3.69 6.81 -5.62
N SER A 131 4.26 6.58 -4.44
CA SER A 131 5.69 6.29 -4.36
C SER A 131 5.99 4.87 -4.85
N PHE A 132 7.20 4.67 -5.41
CA PHE A 132 7.62 3.35 -5.88
C PHE A 132 7.61 2.31 -4.73
N LYS A 133 8.03 2.72 -3.54
CA LYS A 133 7.97 1.88 -2.34
C LYS A 133 6.54 1.43 -2.01
N GLN A 134 5.56 2.35 -2.06
CA GLN A 134 4.15 2.00 -1.85
C GLN A 134 3.62 1.04 -2.91
N LEU A 135 4.07 1.18 -4.16
CA LEU A 135 3.74 0.23 -5.22
C LEU A 135 4.24 -1.17 -4.85
N LEU A 136 5.53 -1.32 -4.50
CA LEU A 136 6.13 -2.61 -4.16
C LEU A 136 5.42 -3.28 -2.98
N GLU A 137 5.17 -2.55 -1.90
CA GLU A 137 4.48 -3.05 -0.71
C GLU A 137 3.06 -3.52 -1.05
N ASN A 138 2.30 -2.72 -1.78
CA ASN A 138 0.93 -3.09 -2.15
C ASN A 138 0.87 -4.26 -3.14
N MET A 139 1.79 -4.33 -4.11
CA MET A 139 1.90 -5.46 -5.04
C MET A 139 2.16 -6.76 -4.28
N LYS A 140 3.15 -6.74 -3.38
CA LYS A 140 3.51 -7.89 -2.56
C LYS A 140 2.32 -8.39 -1.74
N ASP A 141 1.76 -7.53 -0.91
CA ASP A 141 0.68 -7.88 0.01
C ASP A 141 -0.56 -8.38 -0.73
N PHE A 142 -0.89 -7.73 -1.86
CA PHE A 142 -2.02 -8.13 -2.68
C PHE A 142 -1.80 -9.51 -3.30
N THR A 143 -0.63 -9.73 -3.93
CA THR A 143 -0.34 -10.98 -4.66
C THR A 143 -0.21 -12.16 -3.71
N ASP A 144 0.45 -11.97 -2.56
CA ASP A 144 0.56 -13.01 -1.52
C ASP A 144 -0.82 -13.44 -1.03
N ASP A 145 -1.69 -12.50 -0.70
CA ASP A 145 -3.01 -12.79 -0.17
C ASP A 145 -3.93 -13.48 -1.19
N ILE A 146 -3.93 -13.01 -2.44
CA ILE A 146 -4.83 -13.59 -3.45
C ILE A 146 -4.40 -14.99 -3.85
N THR A 147 -3.10 -15.23 -4.04
CA THR A 147 -2.59 -16.56 -4.41
C THR A 147 -2.79 -17.57 -3.29
N ASP A 148 -2.53 -17.19 -2.03
CA ASP A 148 -2.77 -18.06 -0.87
C ASP A 148 -4.26 -18.36 -0.68
N SER A 149 -5.12 -17.37 -0.94
CA SER A 149 -6.57 -17.51 -0.87
C SER A 149 -7.11 -18.45 -1.96
N VAL A 150 -6.67 -18.28 -3.22
CA VAL A 150 -7.03 -19.17 -4.34
C VAL A 150 -6.56 -20.60 -4.06
N LYS A 151 -5.31 -20.78 -3.66
CA LYS A 151 -4.75 -22.09 -3.33
C LYS A 151 -5.54 -22.80 -2.21
N THR A 152 -5.91 -22.05 -1.17
CA THR A 152 -6.71 -22.58 -0.06
C THR A 152 -8.12 -22.95 -0.52
N ARG A 153 -8.72 -22.18 -1.40
CA ARG A 153 -10.06 -22.47 -1.94
C ARG A 153 -10.05 -23.71 -2.81
N LEU A 154 -9.11 -23.82 -3.73
CA LEU A 154 -8.98 -24.98 -4.63
C LEU A 154 -8.69 -26.28 -3.89
N LYS A 155 -7.99 -26.22 -2.74
CA LYS A 155 -7.81 -27.41 -1.87
C LYS A 155 -9.13 -27.89 -1.25
N LYS A 156 -10.08 -26.97 -1.00
CA LYS A 156 -11.38 -27.32 -0.40
C LYS A 156 -12.39 -27.75 -1.45
N ASP A 157 -12.31 -27.20 -2.64
CA ASP A 157 -13.27 -27.41 -3.71
C ASP A 157 -12.58 -27.19 -5.06
N THR A 158 -12.20 -28.28 -5.72
CA THR A 158 -11.52 -28.28 -7.01
C THR A 158 -12.41 -27.80 -8.17
N SER A 159 -13.74 -27.80 -7.99
CA SER A 159 -14.70 -27.33 -8.98
C SER A 159 -14.90 -25.80 -8.97
N THR A 160 -14.19 -25.09 -8.07
CA THR A 160 -14.32 -23.63 -7.94
C THR A 160 -13.93 -22.94 -9.25
N ASP A 161 -14.83 -22.10 -9.78
CA ASP A 161 -14.46 -21.15 -10.83
C ASP A 161 -13.51 -20.10 -10.24
N VAL A 162 -12.24 -20.22 -10.62
CA VAL A 162 -11.16 -19.36 -10.12
C VAL A 162 -11.38 -17.91 -10.49
N LYS A 163 -11.90 -17.65 -11.70
CA LYS A 163 -12.16 -16.27 -12.16
C LYS A 163 -13.22 -15.59 -11.32
N ASP A 164 -14.34 -16.25 -11.10
CA ASP A 164 -15.43 -15.76 -10.25
C ASP A 164 -14.94 -15.59 -8.79
N TYR A 165 -14.14 -16.52 -8.31
CA TYR A 165 -13.54 -16.42 -6.98
C TYR A 165 -12.64 -15.19 -6.82
N ILE A 166 -11.78 -14.91 -7.80
CA ILE A 166 -10.90 -13.72 -7.81
C ILE A 166 -11.73 -12.44 -7.75
N GLN A 167 -12.80 -12.35 -8.55
CA GLN A 167 -13.68 -11.19 -8.53
C GLN A 167 -14.34 -10.97 -7.15
N ARG A 168 -14.83 -12.03 -6.54
CA ARG A 168 -15.43 -11.97 -5.19
C ARG A 168 -14.39 -11.59 -4.13
N PHE A 169 -13.19 -12.17 -4.21
CA PHE A 169 -12.08 -11.86 -3.31
C PHE A 169 -11.71 -10.37 -3.37
N THR A 170 -11.54 -9.84 -4.58
CA THR A 170 -11.21 -8.41 -4.79
C THR A 170 -12.29 -7.51 -4.22
N LYS A 171 -13.56 -7.79 -4.51
CA LYS A 171 -14.70 -7.03 -3.95
C LYS A 171 -14.74 -7.07 -2.42
N LYS A 172 -14.55 -8.25 -1.82
CA LYS A 172 -14.53 -8.44 -0.37
C LYS A 172 -13.37 -7.68 0.29
N ARG A 173 -12.19 -7.72 -0.31
CA ARG A 173 -11.00 -7.05 0.24
C ARG A 173 -11.12 -5.54 0.22
N ILE A 174 -11.72 -4.98 -0.83
CA ILE A 174 -12.04 -3.55 -0.91
C ILE A 174 -13.02 -3.18 0.21
N GLY A 175 -14.08 -3.96 0.39
CA GLY A 175 -15.08 -3.75 1.44
C GLY A 175 -14.51 -3.86 2.86
N SER A 176 -13.67 -4.86 3.13
CA SER A 176 -13.03 -5.06 4.42
C SER A 176 -12.13 -3.89 4.83
N ARG A 177 -11.32 -3.36 3.92
CA ARG A 177 -10.47 -2.18 4.22
C ARG A 177 -11.30 -0.90 4.43
N PHE A 178 -12.41 -0.75 3.73
CA PHE A 178 -13.34 0.36 3.97
C PHE A 178 -13.92 0.29 5.40
N ILE A 179 -14.35 -0.89 5.84
CA ILE A 179 -14.88 -1.11 7.19
C ILE A 179 -13.80 -0.85 8.24
N THR A 180 -12.55 -1.32 8.03
CA THR A 180 -11.45 -1.09 8.96
C THR A 180 -11.12 0.40 9.09
N ASN A 181 -11.04 1.12 7.97
CA ASN A 181 -10.79 2.55 7.99
C ASN A 181 -11.95 3.33 8.65
N MET A 182 -13.19 2.92 8.41
CA MET A 182 -14.36 3.53 9.03
C MET A 182 -14.44 3.25 10.52
N SER A 183 -14.10 2.05 10.99
CA SER A 183 -14.04 1.72 12.42
C SER A 183 -12.95 2.53 13.14
N MET A 184 -11.81 2.75 12.49
CA MET A 184 -10.74 3.59 13.02
C MET A 184 -11.17 5.06 13.13
N PHE A 185 -11.85 5.56 12.10
CA PHE A 185 -12.42 6.91 12.12
C PHE A 185 -13.47 7.08 13.20
N LEU A 186 -14.38 6.12 13.38
CA LEU A 186 -15.40 6.13 14.43
C LEU A 186 -14.76 6.05 15.83
N ALA A 187 -13.68 5.27 16.00
CA ALA A 187 -12.94 5.24 17.26
C ALA A 187 -12.34 6.62 17.57
N VAL A 188 -11.67 7.25 16.59
CA VAL A 188 -11.09 8.60 16.77
C VAL A 188 -12.18 9.62 17.12
N VAL A 189 -13.29 9.66 16.37
CA VAL A 189 -14.42 10.55 16.66
C VAL A 189 -15.02 10.24 18.03
N GLY A 190 -15.14 8.97 18.41
CA GLY A 190 -15.59 8.56 19.74
C GLY A 190 -14.68 9.08 20.85
N PHE A 191 -13.36 8.95 20.70
CA PHE A 191 -12.41 9.49 21.67
C PHE A 191 -12.54 11.00 21.86
N TYR A 192 -12.62 11.76 20.76
CA TYR A 192 -12.72 13.24 20.85
C TYR A 192 -14.09 13.76 21.30
N THR A 193 -15.17 12.98 21.13
CA THR A 193 -16.52 13.43 21.51
C THR A 193 -16.99 12.85 22.84
N VAL A 194 -16.66 11.59 23.14
CA VAL A 194 -17.16 10.87 24.31
C VAL A 194 -16.31 11.16 25.54
N ILE A 195 -14.99 11.15 25.43
CA ILE A 195 -14.11 11.40 26.59
C ILE A 195 -14.31 12.79 27.21
N PRO A 196 -14.37 13.90 26.47
CA PRO A 196 -14.68 15.20 27.06
C PRO A 196 -16.04 15.25 27.74
N LYS A 197 -17.06 14.56 27.19
CA LYS A 197 -18.39 14.49 27.84
C LYS A 197 -18.35 13.67 29.13
N LEU A 198 -17.66 12.54 29.16
CA LEU A 198 -17.46 11.73 30.36
C LEU A 198 -16.67 12.49 31.40
N TYR A 199 -15.62 13.19 30.99
CA TYR A 199 -14.81 14.03 31.87
C TYR A 199 -15.67 15.15 32.50
N ASN A 200 -16.46 15.84 31.74
CA ASN A 200 -17.38 16.87 32.22
C ASN A 200 -18.49 16.31 33.13
N LEU A 201 -18.97 15.09 32.88
CA LEU A 201 -19.91 14.41 33.76
C LEU A 201 -19.27 14.00 35.09
N GLY A 202 -18.03 13.51 35.08
CA GLY A 202 -17.22 13.20 36.26
C GLY A 202 -16.95 14.43 37.12
N LEU A 203 -16.63 15.57 36.50
CA LEU A 203 -16.43 16.83 37.19
C LEU A 203 -17.71 17.37 37.84
N LYS A 204 -18.88 17.20 37.17
CA LYS A 204 -20.18 17.62 37.75
C LYS A 204 -20.59 16.76 38.94
N GLY A 205 -20.13 15.52 38.99
CA GLY A 205 -20.43 14.59 40.09
C GLY A 205 -19.51 14.71 41.32
N ASN A 206 -18.39 15.42 41.25
CA ASN A 206 -17.41 15.52 42.35
C ASN A 206 -17.33 16.95 42.89
N PRO A 207 -17.95 17.24 44.06
CA PRO A 207 -17.98 18.58 44.61
C PRO A 207 -16.60 19.13 45.01
N ALA A 208 -15.59 18.27 45.19
CA ALA A 208 -14.21 18.69 45.54
C ALA A 208 -13.46 19.36 44.34
N LEU A 209 -13.92 19.16 43.10
CA LEU A 209 -13.30 19.71 41.92
C LEU A 209 -13.97 21.00 41.38
N LYS A 210 -15.07 21.42 42.03
CA LYS A 210 -15.76 22.66 41.65
C LYS A 210 -15.02 23.95 42.05
N GLY A 211 -14.02 23.86 42.92
CA GLY A 211 -13.29 25.03 43.44
C GLY A 211 -12.08 25.49 42.62
N THR A 212 -11.58 24.67 41.71
CA THR A 212 -10.32 24.97 41.01
C THR A 212 -10.48 25.52 39.59
N ALA A 213 -11.71 25.60 39.08
CA ALA A 213 -12.01 26.08 37.71
C ALA A 213 -12.48 27.56 37.63
N ALA A 214 -12.51 28.29 38.76
CA ALA A 214 -13.08 29.65 38.83
C ALA A 214 -12.04 30.77 39.04
N GLU A 215 -10.75 30.46 39.12
CA GLU A 215 -9.69 31.49 39.21
C GLU A 215 -8.73 31.37 38.00
N GLY A 216 -9.12 31.92 36.90
CA GLY A 216 -8.34 32.01 35.70
C GLY A 216 -8.77 33.20 34.86
N GLU A 217 -8.18 34.37 35.20
CA GLU A 217 -7.98 35.53 34.31
C GLU A 217 -9.21 36.33 33.83
N GLN A 218 -9.54 37.35 34.60
CA GLN A 218 -10.07 38.62 34.05
C GLN A 218 -8.93 39.38 33.34
N PRO A 219 -9.10 39.79 32.11
CA PRO A 219 -8.16 40.75 31.50
C PRO A 219 -8.35 42.11 32.17
N ALA A 220 -7.26 42.67 32.67
CA ALA A 220 -7.21 44.02 33.23
C ALA A 220 -7.52 45.05 32.15
N ASP A 221 -8.63 45.75 32.33
CA ASP A 221 -9.00 46.97 31.61
C ASP A 221 -8.11 48.13 32.08
N ASN A 222 -7.15 48.50 31.26
CA ASN A 222 -6.32 49.71 31.49
C ASN A 222 -6.77 50.85 30.58
N THR A 223 -7.93 51.40 30.85
CA THR A 223 -8.23 52.77 30.46
C THR A 223 -7.75 53.72 31.52
N LYS A 224 -6.61 54.37 31.33
CA LYS A 224 -6.25 55.60 32.02
C LYS A 224 -6.21 56.75 30.98
N LYS A 225 -7.13 57.68 31.26
CA LYS A 225 -7.12 59.07 30.80
C LYS A 225 -5.84 59.79 31.22
N ALA A 226 -5.28 60.57 30.37
CA ALA A 226 -4.96 61.99 30.48
C ALA A 226 -4.31 62.45 29.18
#